data_b9e87bbee3ecea4ff1b51d26550518fb
#
_entry.id   b9e87bbee3ecea4ff1b51d26550518fb
#
_cell.length_a   1.000
_cell.length_b   1.000
_cell.length_c   1.000
_cell.angle_alpha   90.00
_cell.angle_beta   90.00
_cell.angle_gamma   90.00
#
_symmetry.space_group_name_H-M   'P 1'
#
loop_
_entity.id
_entity.type
_entity.pdbx_description
1 polymer ?
#
loop_
_entity_poly.entity_id
_entity_poly.type
_entity_poly.pdbx_seq_one_letter_code
_entity_poly.pdbx_strand_id
1 'polypeptide(L)'
;MPLRQTERPSSMQTFAHRSRHASARRQRGATAVLAAVWIGTAVAALGVLDVGDVFLVRRQLQQAADMAAVAGAQTIGMAGGCAGATLSAQQAAARNGYAGDAPVSVACGRWTAASGPAQFDTSGATPLNAVQVTATQSVKHFFIGPARDVQAVATAKATDTASFSLSTNLASLSGGAINGLMSALLGANVSLDVATWQALASTNVRLGDLAAQIGVASIDELLNAKASVPDLAGAMVSVLSRNHAASASVTSALTAIQAAASGGAKIALGDGGTAAPGLLAIGLADRQAAASAAISALDALIVAAELAHGTSALDLGAALNPSAMAGMTLPVSLTAKAAILQAPVIAVGEAGMDGSGAWRTSAHAAQVRVYLDLNLTIPLLATIDLPLYVEGANGTAALTQTQCAASKAASTSTIRVMQTGVASACIGGDAASKLTNSTNVAQCQQPAKVASLVGSLVEVYAGTGTPSSGLNVALQSQAPETLMFNGAAGDGDDTQGGNANALGSESGGLLGQLISQLPTRVYLTLAGVPLTAGQALAYQPSVQSLADTLQPILGSLDTVLVPLLQLLGVQVGVSTVHAISLSCSDAQLVD
;
A
#
# COMPACT_ATOMS: atom_id res chain seq x y z
N MET A 1 -61.07 67.13 -35.10
CA MET A 1 -61.41 68.49 -35.59
C MET A 1 -60.44 68.85 -36.68
N PRO A 2 -60.89 69.60 -37.69
CA PRO A 2 -60.90 69.14 -39.06
C PRO A 2 -60.19 70.09 -40.04
N LEU A 3 -60.21 69.70 -41.34
CA LEU A 3 -60.35 70.51 -42.57
C LEU A 3 -59.08 71.20 -43.11
N ARG A 4 -58.76 71.31 -44.35
CA ARG A 4 -59.47 71.27 -45.65
C ARG A 4 -58.41 71.31 -46.74
N GLN A 5 -58.51 70.52 -47.80
CA GLN A 5 -58.87 70.85 -49.18
C GLN A 5 -58.37 72.15 -49.80
N THR A 6 -57.72 72.01 -50.97
CA THR A 6 -58.11 72.55 -52.27
C THR A 6 -57.07 72.21 -53.34
N GLU A 7 -57.43 71.43 -54.36
CA GLU A 7 -57.86 71.73 -55.76
C GLU A 7 -56.84 72.40 -56.68
N ARG A 8 -56.41 71.66 -57.69
CA ARG A 8 -56.27 71.74 -59.16
C ARG A 8 -56.09 73.15 -59.83
N PRO A 9 -55.71 73.24 -61.16
CA PRO A 9 -55.59 72.25 -62.23
C PRO A 9 -54.41 72.42 -63.27
N SER A 10 -54.26 71.36 -64.07
CA SER A 10 -53.97 71.25 -65.52
C SER A 10 -52.97 72.14 -66.26
N SER A 11 -52.05 71.46 -66.98
CA SER A 11 -51.91 71.73 -68.44
C SER A 11 -51.19 70.51 -69.12
N MET A 12 -51.86 70.10 -70.15
CA MET A 12 -51.53 69.11 -71.16
C MET A 12 -50.33 69.60 -72.01
N GLN A 13 -49.27 68.81 -72.16
CA GLN A 13 -48.45 68.85 -73.35
C GLN A 13 -48.04 67.47 -73.77
N THR A 14 -48.57 67.07 -74.87
CA THR A 14 -48.25 65.93 -75.73
C THR A 14 -46.86 66.04 -76.28
N PHE A 15 -45.97 65.07 -76.00
CA PHE A 15 -44.80 64.85 -76.81
C PHE A 15 -44.72 63.38 -77.28
N ALA A 16 -44.53 63.30 -78.56
CA ALA A 16 -44.54 62.14 -79.42
C ALA A 16 -43.67 60.98 -79.00
N HIS A 17 -44.21 59.84 -79.10
CA HIS A 17 -43.59 58.55 -79.00
C HIS A 17 -42.60 58.33 -80.15
N ARG A 18 -41.31 58.16 -79.84
CA ARG A 18 -40.33 57.45 -80.69
C ARG A 18 -39.91 56.14 -80.02
N SER A 19 -40.56 55.07 -80.42
CA SER A 19 -40.18 53.71 -80.11
C SER A 19 -38.77 53.37 -80.63
N ARG A 20 -37.82 53.27 -79.69
CA ARG A 20 -36.53 52.62 -79.97
C ARG A 20 -36.68 51.14 -79.53
N HIS A 21 -36.88 50.28 -80.50
CA HIS A 21 -36.62 48.85 -80.32
C HIS A 21 -35.11 48.63 -80.00
N ALA A 22 -34.78 48.63 -78.74
CA ALA A 22 -33.45 48.21 -78.27
C ALA A 22 -33.48 46.69 -78.06
N SER A 23 -32.69 46.05 -78.80
CA SER A 23 -32.48 44.61 -78.95
C SER A 23 -32.47 43.78 -77.63
N ALA A 24 -33.60 43.07 -77.45
CA ALA A 24 -33.79 42.14 -76.31
C ALA A 24 -32.90 40.81 -76.43
N ARG A 25 -31.86 40.82 -77.24
CA ARG A 25 -31.03 39.60 -77.46
C ARG A 25 -29.76 39.48 -76.68
N ARG A 26 -29.29 40.51 -75.89
CA ARG A 26 -28.05 40.47 -75.12
C ARG A 26 -28.22 40.18 -73.64
N GLN A 27 -29.41 40.18 -73.09
CA GLN A 27 -29.66 39.96 -71.67
C GLN A 27 -29.87 38.49 -71.26
N ARG A 28 -30.18 37.61 -72.20
CA ARG A 28 -30.45 36.20 -71.90
C ARG A 28 -29.21 35.42 -71.42
N GLY A 29 -28.01 35.82 -71.81
CA GLY A 29 -26.80 35.19 -71.32
C GLY A 29 -26.37 35.61 -69.89
N ALA A 30 -26.58 36.92 -69.60
CA ALA A 30 -26.23 37.43 -68.23
C ALA A 30 -27.19 36.92 -67.15
N THR A 31 -28.49 36.77 -67.46
CA THR A 31 -29.46 36.18 -66.54
C THR A 31 -29.20 34.68 -66.29
N ALA A 32 -28.76 33.94 -67.31
CA ALA A 32 -28.40 32.53 -67.16
C ALA A 32 -27.13 32.34 -66.30
N VAL A 33 -26.09 33.18 -66.48
CA VAL A 33 -24.91 33.19 -65.64
C VAL A 33 -25.22 33.56 -64.18
N LEU A 34 -26.03 34.64 -63.99
CA LEU A 34 -26.48 35.01 -62.65
C LEU A 34 -27.30 33.90 -61.97
N ALA A 35 -28.24 33.29 -62.71
CA ALA A 35 -28.99 32.15 -62.18
C ALA A 35 -28.10 30.97 -61.82
N ALA A 36 -27.09 30.63 -62.65
CA ALA A 36 -26.13 29.59 -62.36
C ALA A 36 -25.27 29.89 -61.09
N VAL A 37 -24.84 31.15 -60.92
CA VAL A 37 -24.11 31.60 -59.71
C VAL A 37 -25.02 31.51 -58.49
N TRP A 38 -26.26 31.95 -58.55
CA TRP A 38 -27.21 31.86 -57.44
C TRP A 38 -27.55 30.41 -57.08
N ILE A 39 -27.74 29.55 -58.05
CA ILE A 39 -27.96 28.12 -57.84
C ILE A 39 -26.70 27.49 -57.23
N GLY A 40 -25.52 27.83 -57.76
CA GLY A 40 -24.26 27.34 -57.23
C GLY A 40 -24.02 27.75 -55.76
N THR A 41 -24.29 29.04 -55.45
CA THR A 41 -24.18 29.52 -54.05
C THR A 41 -25.26 28.93 -53.15
N ALA A 42 -26.48 28.72 -53.63
CA ALA A 42 -27.52 28.06 -52.86
C ALA A 42 -27.18 26.60 -52.57
N VAL A 43 -26.68 25.84 -53.56
CA VAL A 43 -26.23 24.45 -53.36
C VAL A 43 -25.06 24.40 -52.41
N ALA A 44 -24.10 25.32 -52.53
CA ALA A 44 -22.98 25.40 -51.60
C ALA A 44 -23.44 25.70 -50.15
N ALA A 45 -24.37 26.64 -49.98
CA ALA A 45 -24.93 26.99 -48.67
C ALA A 45 -25.73 25.82 -48.05
N LEU A 46 -26.52 25.08 -48.85
CA LEU A 46 -27.22 23.88 -48.38
C LEU A 46 -26.27 22.75 -48.01
N GLY A 47 -25.16 22.57 -48.75
CA GLY A 47 -24.11 21.61 -48.43
C GLY A 47 -23.39 21.94 -47.12
N VAL A 48 -23.21 23.23 -46.83
CA VAL A 48 -22.63 23.67 -45.52
C VAL A 48 -23.56 23.32 -44.36
N LEU A 49 -24.87 23.41 -44.53
CA LEU A 49 -25.83 23.01 -43.49
C LEU A 49 -25.79 21.51 -43.20
N ASP A 50 -25.73 20.67 -44.25
CA ASP A 50 -25.62 19.22 -44.09
C ASP A 50 -24.30 18.84 -43.39
N VAL A 51 -23.17 19.44 -43.78
CA VAL A 51 -21.89 19.23 -43.12
C VAL A 51 -21.93 19.71 -41.66
N GLY A 52 -22.58 20.87 -41.42
CA GLY A 52 -22.75 21.41 -40.07
C GLY A 52 -23.54 20.48 -39.16
N ASP A 53 -24.60 19.85 -39.68
CA ASP A 53 -25.41 18.88 -38.94
C ASP A 53 -24.60 17.62 -38.57
N VAL A 54 -23.83 17.08 -39.52
CA VAL A 54 -22.94 15.95 -39.27
C VAL A 54 -21.89 16.26 -38.16
N PHE A 55 -21.34 17.48 -38.16
CA PHE A 55 -20.41 17.89 -37.12
C PHE A 55 -21.11 18.02 -35.76
N LEU A 56 -22.30 18.53 -35.72
CA LEU A 56 -23.09 18.68 -34.50
C LEU A 56 -23.42 17.30 -33.90
N VAL A 57 -23.91 16.38 -34.74
CA VAL A 57 -24.23 15.01 -34.34
C VAL A 57 -22.97 14.29 -33.86
N ARG A 58 -21.82 14.43 -34.55
CA ARG A 58 -20.55 13.83 -34.12
C ARG A 58 -20.13 14.32 -32.75
N ARG A 59 -20.27 15.61 -32.46
CA ARG A 59 -19.95 16.18 -31.14
C ARG A 59 -20.89 15.64 -30.06
N GLN A 60 -22.18 15.51 -30.34
CA GLN A 60 -23.14 14.91 -29.41
C GLN A 60 -22.85 13.45 -29.16
N LEU A 61 -22.53 12.69 -30.21
CA LEU A 61 -22.10 11.27 -30.08
C LEU A 61 -20.84 11.11 -29.25
N GLN A 62 -19.85 11.98 -29.47
CA GLN A 62 -18.62 11.94 -28.69
C GLN A 62 -18.92 12.20 -27.21
N GLN A 63 -19.70 13.22 -26.90
CA GLN A 63 -20.11 13.51 -25.54
C GLN A 63 -20.88 12.35 -24.89
N ALA A 64 -21.78 11.71 -25.63
CA ALA A 64 -22.52 10.54 -25.15
C ALA A 64 -21.60 9.33 -24.93
N ALA A 65 -20.65 9.09 -25.83
CA ALA A 65 -19.66 8.03 -25.72
C ALA A 65 -18.71 8.24 -24.53
N ASP A 66 -18.23 9.49 -24.33
CA ASP A 66 -17.36 9.85 -23.22
C ASP A 66 -18.05 9.59 -21.87
N MET A 67 -19.29 10.08 -21.72
CA MET A 67 -20.06 9.87 -20.50
C MET A 67 -20.42 8.40 -20.26
N ALA A 68 -20.69 7.67 -21.34
CA ALA A 68 -20.95 6.23 -21.27
C ALA A 68 -19.70 5.43 -20.88
N ALA A 69 -18.56 5.76 -21.47
CA ALA A 69 -17.28 5.12 -21.13
C ALA A 69 -16.92 5.34 -19.66
N VAL A 70 -17.04 6.58 -19.16
CA VAL A 70 -16.79 6.92 -17.76
C VAL A 70 -17.74 6.14 -16.83
N ALA A 71 -19.06 6.13 -17.13
CA ALA A 71 -20.03 5.41 -16.31
C ALA A 71 -19.80 3.89 -16.32
N GLY A 72 -19.41 3.32 -17.46
CA GLY A 72 -19.01 1.91 -17.55
C GLY A 72 -17.76 1.61 -16.74
N ALA A 73 -16.73 2.45 -16.86
CA ALA A 73 -15.48 2.29 -16.13
C ALA A 73 -15.69 2.35 -14.61
N GLN A 74 -16.56 3.25 -14.12
CA GLN A 74 -16.90 3.33 -12.68
C GLN A 74 -17.51 2.06 -12.10
N THR A 75 -18.07 1.20 -12.92
CA THR A 75 -18.78 0.00 -12.47
C THR A 75 -18.05 -1.31 -12.81
N ILE A 76 -16.95 -1.26 -13.57
CA ILE A 76 -16.24 -2.47 -14.02
C ILE A 76 -15.61 -3.26 -12.85
N GLY A 77 -15.16 -2.57 -11.80
CA GLY A 77 -14.62 -3.17 -10.57
C GLY A 77 -15.67 -3.70 -9.59
N MET A 78 -16.98 -3.50 -9.90
CA MET A 78 -18.08 -3.97 -9.05
C MET A 78 -18.44 -5.43 -9.34
N ALA A 79 -19.28 -6.02 -8.49
CA ALA A 79 -19.71 -7.43 -8.56
C ALA A 79 -20.29 -7.85 -9.92
N GLY A 80 -20.87 -6.90 -10.69
CA GLY A 80 -21.42 -7.14 -12.03
C GLY A 80 -20.37 -7.24 -13.14
N GLY A 81 -19.13 -6.85 -12.88
CA GLY A 81 -18.03 -6.86 -13.86
C GLY A 81 -18.42 -6.21 -15.19
N CYS A 82 -18.02 -6.83 -16.31
CA CYS A 82 -18.33 -6.30 -17.64
C CYS A 82 -19.83 -6.20 -17.97
N ALA A 83 -20.66 -7.09 -17.45
CA ALA A 83 -22.12 -7.01 -17.67
C ALA A 83 -22.71 -5.77 -16.99
N GLY A 84 -22.30 -5.48 -15.74
CA GLY A 84 -22.68 -4.27 -15.02
C GLY A 84 -22.18 -3.00 -15.70
N ALA A 85 -20.94 -3.00 -16.16
CA ALA A 85 -20.33 -1.90 -16.90
C ALA A 85 -21.07 -1.60 -18.20
N THR A 86 -21.46 -2.65 -18.95
CA THR A 86 -22.25 -2.52 -20.19
C THR A 86 -23.60 -1.85 -19.92
N LEU A 87 -24.33 -2.31 -18.90
CA LEU A 87 -25.62 -1.71 -18.55
C LEU A 87 -25.49 -0.24 -18.13
N SER A 88 -24.49 0.06 -17.30
CA SER A 88 -24.20 1.42 -16.85
C SER A 88 -23.86 2.35 -18.01
N ALA A 89 -23.00 1.90 -18.92
CA ALA A 89 -22.63 2.64 -20.12
C ALA A 89 -23.82 2.94 -21.03
N GLN A 90 -24.64 1.92 -21.31
CA GLN A 90 -25.85 2.08 -22.15
C GLN A 90 -26.86 3.05 -21.53
N GLN A 91 -27.08 2.97 -20.23
CA GLN A 91 -27.96 3.90 -19.52
C GLN A 91 -27.40 5.33 -19.50
N ALA A 92 -26.08 5.48 -19.36
CA ALA A 92 -25.45 6.79 -19.40
C ALA A 92 -25.52 7.41 -20.80
N ALA A 93 -25.27 6.63 -21.87
CA ALA A 93 -25.44 7.09 -23.24
C ALA A 93 -26.86 7.61 -23.49
N ALA A 94 -27.89 6.84 -23.13
CA ALA A 94 -29.27 7.22 -23.28
C ALA A 94 -29.62 8.52 -22.53
N ARG A 95 -29.14 8.69 -21.30
CA ARG A 95 -29.33 9.92 -20.51
C ARG A 95 -28.59 11.14 -21.09
N ASN A 96 -27.54 10.93 -21.86
CA ASN A 96 -26.76 11.99 -22.50
C ASN A 96 -27.11 12.21 -23.96
N GLY A 97 -28.33 11.83 -24.37
CA GLY A 97 -28.91 12.19 -25.67
C GLY A 97 -28.46 11.28 -26.81
N TYR A 98 -27.94 10.09 -26.56
CA TYR A 98 -27.72 9.11 -27.60
C TYR A 98 -29.06 8.64 -28.21
N ALA A 99 -29.21 8.81 -29.51
CA ALA A 99 -30.41 8.51 -30.27
C ALA A 99 -30.17 7.55 -31.46
N GLY A 100 -29.17 6.66 -31.33
CA GLY A 100 -28.91 5.63 -32.33
C GLY A 100 -29.97 4.54 -32.37
N ASP A 101 -30.07 3.85 -33.50
CA ASP A 101 -31.05 2.77 -33.74
C ASP A 101 -30.77 1.51 -32.87
N ALA A 102 -29.56 1.34 -32.39
CA ALA A 102 -29.15 0.26 -31.50
C ALA A 102 -28.43 0.84 -30.25
N PRO A 103 -28.41 0.12 -29.12
CA PRO A 103 -27.62 0.52 -27.98
C PRO A 103 -26.12 0.69 -28.33
N VAL A 104 -25.40 1.55 -27.59
CA VAL A 104 -23.97 1.70 -27.78
C VAL A 104 -23.27 0.35 -27.59
N SER A 105 -22.25 0.08 -28.42
CA SER A 105 -21.41 -1.11 -28.29
C SER A 105 -20.38 -0.87 -27.18
N VAL A 106 -20.23 -1.84 -26.29
CA VAL A 106 -19.36 -1.74 -25.12
C VAL A 106 -18.38 -2.92 -25.11
N ALA A 107 -17.10 -2.61 -25.10
CA ALA A 107 -16.04 -3.58 -24.91
C ALA A 107 -15.34 -3.34 -23.57
N CYS A 108 -15.16 -4.41 -22.79
CA CYS A 108 -14.41 -4.36 -21.54
C CYS A 108 -13.01 -4.94 -21.78
N GLY A 109 -12.02 -4.34 -21.16
CA GLY A 109 -10.64 -4.74 -21.31
C GLY A 109 -9.74 -4.22 -20.21
N ARG A 110 -8.45 -4.36 -20.46
CA ARG A 110 -7.42 -3.78 -19.64
C ARG A 110 -6.71 -2.65 -20.38
N TRP A 111 -6.62 -1.51 -19.73
CA TRP A 111 -5.78 -0.41 -20.19
C TRP A 111 -4.44 -0.43 -19.44
N THR A 112 -3.34 -0.23 -20.15
CA THR A 112 -2.00 -0.13 -19.58
C THR A 112 -1.29 1.08 -20.18
N ALA A 113 -0.51 1.80 -19.36
CA ALA A 113 0.25 2.99 -19.78
C ALA A 113 1.49 2.65 -20.64
N ALA A 114 1.52 1.53 -21.32
CA ALA A 114 2.63 1.16 -22.17
C ALA A 114 2.75 2.10 -23.38
N SER A 115 3.98 2.46 -23.75
CA SER A 115 4.26 3.24 -24.96
C SER A 115 3.98 2.42 -26.22
N GLY A 116 2.82 2.65 -26.86
CA GLY A 116 2.45 1.99 -28.12
C GLY A 116 0.94 2.01 -28.39
N PRO A 117 0.51 1.65 -29.61
CA PRO A 117 -0.90 1.76 -30.02
C PRO A 117 -1.83 0.72 -29.40
N ALA A 118 -1.36 -0.21 -28.58
CA ALA A 118 -2.15 -1.26 -27.95
C ALA A 118 -2.30 -1.03 -26.44
N GLN A 119 -2.75 0.17 -26.05
CA GLN A 119 -2.97 0.49 -24.64
C GLN A 119 -4.24 -0.18 -24.07
N PHE A 120 -5.23 -0.46 -24.89
CA PHE A 120 -6.48 -1.13 -24.52
C PHE A 120 -6.49 -2.57 -25.08
N ASP A 121 -6.48 -3.55 -24.19
CA ASP A 121 -6.46 -4.98 -24.50
C ASP A 121 -7.74 -5.68 -24.05
N THR A 122 -8.43 -6.34 -24.97
CA THR A 122 -9.63 -7.13 -24.72
C THR A 122 -9.36 -8.64 -24.66
N SER A 123 -8.10 -9.08 -24.76
CA SER A 123 -7.73 -10.50 -24.86
C SER A 123 -7.85 -11.30 -23.55
N GLY A 124 -8.46 -10.73 -22.50
CA GLY A 124 -8.71 -11.40 -21.23
C GLY A 124 -7.69 -11.10 -20.14
N ALA A 125 -6.86 -10.08 -20.30
CA ALA A 125 -5.96 -9.63 -19.23
C ALA A 125 -6.76 -9.16 -18.01
N THR A 126 -6.50 -9.73 -16.85
CA THR A 126 -7.16 -9.40 -15.58
C THR A 126 -6.20 -8.67 -14.63
N PRO A 127 -6.73 -7.84 -13.71
CA PRO A 127 -8.12 -7.41 -13.59
C PRO A 127 -8.54 -6.48 -14.74
N LEU A 128 -9.84 -6.51 -15.12
CA LEU A 128 -10.39 -5.54 -16.06
C LEU A 128 -10.41 -4.17 -15.40
N ASN A 129 -9.94 -3.14 -16.10
CA ASN A 129 -9.88 -1.78 -15.56
C ASN A 129 -10.31 -0.71 -16.57
N ALA A 130 -10.79 -1.10 -17.75
CA ALA A 130 -11.19 -0.13 -18.77
C ALA A 130 -12.38 -0.59 -19.59
N VAL A 131 -13.12 0.41 -20.09
CA VAL A 131 -14.30 0.24 -20.92
C VAL A 131 -14.15 1.14 -22.14
N GLN A 132 -14.31 0.55 -23.32
CA GLN A 132 -14.40 1.27 -24.58
C GLN A 132 -15.84 1.25 -25.08
N VAL A 133 -16.38 2.42 -25.37
CA VAL A 133 -17.73 2.59 -25.89
C VAL A 133 -17.66 3.10 -27.31
N THR A 134 -18.40 2.44 -28.19
CA THR A 134 -18.62 2.87 -29.57
C THR A 134 -20.07 3.27 -29.75
N ALA A 135 -20.30 4.55 -30.03
CA ALA A 135 -21.61 5.11 -30.34
C ALA A 135 -21.73 5.34 -31.85
N THR A 136 -22.78 4.80 -32.47
CA THR A 136 -23.03 4.92 -33.92
C THR A 136 -24.42 5.43 -34.14
N GLN A 137 -24.57 6.43 -35.03
CA GLN A 137 -25.88 7.00 -35.40
C GLN A 137 -25.91 7.29 -36.90
N SER A 138 -27.01 6.91 -37.56
CA SER A 138 -27.23 7.23 -38.96
C SER A 138 -27.79 8.67 -39.09
N VAL A 139 -27.08 9.53 -39.82
CA VAL A 139 -27.44 10.92 -40.05
C VAL A 139 -27.97 11.05 -41.49
N LYS A 140 -29.18 11.51 -41.61
CA LYS A 140 -29.77 11.81 -42.91
C LYS A 140 -29.39 13.23 -43.33
N HIS A 141 -28.84 13.35 -44.55
CA HIS A 141 -28.63 14.68 -45.12
C HIS A 141 -29.97 15.31 -45.47
N PHE A 142 -30.14 16.59 -45.22
CA PHE A 142 -31.37 17.31 -45.54
C PHE A 142 -31.49 17.65 -47.03
N PHE A 143 -30.34 17.87 -47.67
CA PHE A 143 -30.32 18.45 -49.03
C PHE A 143 -29.47 17.62 -50.02
N ILE A 144 -28.33 17.09 -49.63
CA ILE A 144 -27.36 16.51 -50.57
C ILE A 144 -26.80 15.20 -50.04
N GLY A 145 -27.18 14.07 -50.62
CA GLY A 145 -26.54 12.77 -50.39
C GLY A 145 -27.39 11.75 -49.63
N PRO A 146 -26.95 10.49 -49.61
CA PRO A 146 -27.59 9.44 -48.82
C PRO A 146 -27.28 9.62 -47.33
N ALA A 147 -28.04 8.95 -46.46
CA ALA A 147 -27.72 8.85 -45.04
C ALA A 147 -26.31 8.29 -44.82
N ARG A 148 -25.62 8.81 -43.80
CA ARG A 148 -24.26 8.40 -43.46
C ARG A 148 -24.18 8.04 -41.97
N ASP A 149 -23.53 6.94 -41.68
CA ASP A 149 -23.24 6.56 -40.30
C ASP A 149 -22.09 7.40 -39.75
N VAL A 150 -22.34 8.03 -38.62
CA VAL A 150 -21.37 8.78 -37.83
C VAL A 150 -21.05 7.94 -36.61
N GLN A 151 -19.77 7.78 -36.31
CA GLN A 151 -19.27 7.00 -35.19
C GLN A 151 -18.41 7.86 -34.29
N ALA A 152 -18.56 7.63 -32.98
CA ALA A 152 -17.68 8.15 -31.95
C ALA A 152 -17.22 7.00 -31.05
N VAL A 153 -15.95 7.03 -30.66
CA VAL A 153 -15.35 6.03 -29.78
C VAL A 153 -14.76 6.77 -28.59
N ALA A 154 -15.00 6.25 -27.40
CA ALA A 154 -14.40 6.75 -26.17
C ALA A 154 -13.92 5.57 -25.31
N THR A 155 -12.77 5.73 -24.71
CA THR A 155 -12.24 4.75 -23.75
C THR A 155 -12.07 5.44 -22.41
N ALA A 156 -12.53 4.79 -21.34
CA ALA A 156 -12.29 5.21 -19.97
C ALA A 156 -11.69 4.07 -19.17
N LYS A 157 -10.79 4.41 -18.26
CA LYS A 157 -10.22 3.48 -17.29
C LYS A 157 -10.68 3.85 -15.89
N ALA A 158 -10.81 2.86 -15.02
CA ALA A 158 -10.91 3.02 -13.57
C ALA A 158 -10.02 1.98 -12.91
N THR A 159 -9.16 2.45 -12.02
CA THR A 159 -8.23 1.57 -11.32
C THR A 159 -8.63 1.51 -9.85
N ASP A 160 -9.01 0.31 -9.39
CA ASP A 160 -9.25 0.06 -7.98
C ASP A 160 -7.91 -0.19 -7.31
N THR A 161 -7.63 0.58 -6.26
CA THR A 161 -6.37 0.49 -5.53
C THR A 161 -6.61 0.22 -4.06
N ALA A 162 -5.86 -0.73 -3.49
CA ALA A 162 -5.81 -0.91 -2.05
C ALA A 162 -4.41 -0.64 -1.52
N SER A 163 -4.34 -0.18 -0.28
CA SER A 163 -3.10 -0.03 0.45
C SER A 163 -3.13 -0.87 1.71
N PHE A 164 -2.02 -1.53 2.00
CA PHE A 164 -1.87 -2.36 3.18
C PHE A 164 -0.40 -2.45 3.60
N SER A 165 -0.19 -2.81 4.85
CA SER A 165 1.12 -3.13 5.41
C SER A 165 1.07 -4.47 6.13
N LEU A 166 2.23 -5.11 6.26
CA LEU A 166 2.44 -6.19 7.22
C LEU A 166 2.97 -5.52 8.49
N SER A 167 2.09 -4.97 9.29
CA SER A 167 2.43 -4.22 10.47
C SER A 167 1.77 -4.78 11.73
N THR A 168 2.11 -4.21 12.83
CA THR A 168 1.73 -4.62 14.17
C THR A 168 0.28 -4.33 14.51
N ASN A 169 -0.36 -5.27 15.21
CA ASN A 169 -1.58 -4.98 15.94
C ASN A 169 -1.26 -4.09 17.17
N LEU A 170 -1.39 -2.78 17.00
CA LEU A 170 -1.17 -1.79 18.06
C LEU A 170 -2.16 -1.92 19.22
N ALA A 171 -3.28 -2.60 19.02
CA ALA A 171 -4.29 -2.77 20.07
C ALA A 171 -3.79 -3.57 21.29
N SER A 172 -2.72 -4.37 21.12
CA SER A 172 -2.11 -5.19 22.18
C SER A 172 -0.89 -4.54 22.86
N LEU A 173 -0.45 -3.35 22.42
CA LEU A 173 0.80 -2.76 22.86
C LEU A 173 0.62 -1.74 24.01
N SER A 174 1.52 -1.79 24.98
CA SER A 174 1.63 -0.74 25.99
C SER A 174 2.29 0.51 25.39
N GLY A 175 1.75 1.70 25.67
CA GLY A 175 2.32 2.97 25.18
C GLY A 175 3.80 3.15 25.53
N GLY A 176 4.25 2.55 26.63
CA GLY A 176 5.67 2.58 27.06
C GLY A 176 6.60 1.87 26.08
N ALA A 177 6.17 0.75 25.51
CA ALA A 177 6.99 0.01 24.55
C ALA A 177 7.14 0.77 23.22
N ILE A 178 6.05 1.38 22.70
CA ILE A 178 6.09 2.21 21.50
C ILE A 178 6.97 3.44 21.70
N ASN A 179 6.81 4.12 22.83
CA ASN A 179 7.66 5.26 23.19
C ASN A 179 9.13 4.89 23.24
N GLY A 180 9.45 3.76 23.89
CA GLY A 180 10.81 3.26 23.98
C GLY A 180 11.42 2.94 22.62
N LEU A 181 10.69 2.24 21.75
CA LEU A 181 11.15 1.93 20.39
C LEU A 181 11.34 3.21 19.55
N MET A 182 10.34 4.08 19.49
CA MET A 182 10.45 5.31 18.72
C MET A 182 11.60 6.20 19.24
N SER A 183 11.79 6.26 20.56
CA SER A 183 12.92 6.98 21.14
C SER A 183 14.26 6.38 20.73
N ALA A 184 14.37 5.05 20.70
CA ALA A 184 15.59 4.37 20.28
C ALA A 184 15.86 4.54 18.78
N LEU A 185 14.84 4.40 17.92
CA LEU A 185 14.95 4.59 16.47
C LEU A 185 15.33 6.02 16.08
N LEU A 186 14.75 7.01 16.75
CA LEU A 186 14.98 8.42 16.45
C LEU A 186 16.19 9.01 17.21
N GLY A 187 16.76 8.27 18.17
CA GLY A 187 17.83 8.77 19.03
C GLY A 187 17.39 9.93 19.94
N ALA A 188 16.10 10.07 20.23
CA ALA A 188 15.51 11.17 20.97
C ALA A 188 14.31 10.72 21.81
N ASN A 189 13.99 11.43 22.88
CA ASN A 189 12.90 11.05 23.77
C ASN A 189 11.53 11.33 23.13
N VAL A 190 10.75 10.28 22.89
CA VAL A 190 9.35 10.33 22.46
C VAL A 190 8.49 9.82 23.59
N SER A 191 7.49 10.61 23.99
CA SER A 191 6.57 10.25 25.08
C SER A 191 5.15 10.68 24.70
N LEU A 192 4.38 9.74 24.19
CA LEU A 192 2.97 9.89 23.82
C LEU A 192 2.13 8.89 24.58
N ASP A 193 0.86 9.20 24.84
CA ASP A 193 -0.09 8.27 25.43
C ASP A 193 -0.61 7.24 24.41
N VAL A 194 -1.19 6.14 24.91
CA VAL A 194 -1.72 5.06 24.08
C VAL A 194 -2.81 5.54 23.14
N ALA A 195 -3.70 6.42 23.61
CA ALA A 195 -4.81 6.93 22.81
C ALA A 195 -4.30 7.77 21.62
N THR A 196 -3.22 8.52 21.81
CA THR A 196 -2.57 9.30 20.76
C THR A 196 -1.91 8.37 19.72
N TRP A 197 -1.26 7.28 20.14
CA TRP A 197 -0.72 6.28 19.21
C TRP A 197 -1.82 5.60 18.39
N GLN A 198 -2.94 5.23 19.03
CA GLN A 198 -4.10 4.67 18.34
C GLN A 198 -4.72 5.65 17.34
N ALA A 199 -4.80 6.93 17.71
CA ALA A 199 -5.27 7.98 16.82
C ALA A 199 -4.34 8.18 15.61
N LEU A 200 -3.01 8.07 15.78
CA LEU A 200 -2.05 8.08 14.67
C LEU A 200 -2.22 6.87 13.75
N ALA A 201 -2.47 5.68 14.31
CA ALA A 201 -2.68 4.46 13.55
C ALA A 201 -3.92 4.53 12.65
N SER A 202 -5.01 5.12 13.16
CA SER A 202 -6.26 5.31 12.41
C SER A 202 -6.25 6.55 11.49
N THR A 203 -5.19 7.36 11.54
CA THR A 203 -5.07 8.56 10.71
C THR A 203 -4.43 8.22 9.37
N ASN A 204 -5.18 8.43 8.30
CA ASN A 204 -4.76 8.16 6.94
C ASN A 204 -4.41 9.43 6.18
N VAL A 205 -3.31 9.39 5.42
CA VAL A 205 -2.79 10.48 4.58
C VAL A 205 -2.79 10.06 3.13
N ARG A 206 -3.43 10.83 2.25
CA ARG A 206 -3.44 10.54 0.81
C ARG A 206 -2.07 10.79 0.18
N LEU A 207 -1.64 9.87 -0.67
CA LEU A 207 -0.34 9.97 -1.33
C LEU A 207 -0.22 11.19 -2.25
N GLY A 208 -1.29 11.57 -2.94
CA GLY A 208 -1.30 12.78 -3.77
C GLY A 208 -1.12 14.06 -2.97
N ASP A 209 -1.77 14.16 -1.80
CA ASP A 209 -1.62 15.32 -0.91
C ASP A 209 -0.21 15.37 -0.29
N LEU A 210 0.34 14.20 0.05
CA LEU A 210 1.70 14.07 0.56
C LEU A 210 2.73 14.45 -0.50
N ALA A 211 2.57 13.99 -1.75
CA ALA A 211 3.41 14.36 -2.88
C ALA A 211 3.44 15.87 -3.09
N ALA A 212 2.27 16.50 -3.13
CA ALA A 212 2.16 17.95 -3.28
C ALA A 212 2.85 18.72 -2.13
N GLN A 213 2.78 18.20 -0.89
CA GLN A 213 3.41 18.84 0.26
C GLN A 213 4.93 18.65 0.30
N ILE A 214 5.43 17.52 -0.19
CA ILE A 214 6.87 17.28 -0.38
C ILE A 214 7.43 18.12 -1.54
N GLY A 215 6.56 18.65 -2.42
CA GLY A 215 6.93 19.55 -3.51
C GLY A 215 7.20 18.80 -4.83
N VAL A 216 6.59 17.65 -5.03
CA VAL A 216 6.66 16.86 -6.27
C VAL A 216 5.30 16.84 -6.98
N ALA A 217 5.33 16.78 -8.31
CA ALA A 217 4.12 16.93 -9.13
C ALA A 217 3.42 15.60 -9.45
N SER A 218 4.10 14.47 -9.27
CA SER A 218 3.59 13.15 -9.61
C SER A 218 3.99 12.09 -8.59
N ILE A 219 3.29 10.95 -8.63
CA ILE A 219 3.65 9.79 -7.80
C ILE A 219 5.01 9.19 -8.24
N ASP A 220 5.35 9.24 -9.51
CA ASP A 220 6.67 8.80 -9.97
C ASP A 220 7.80 9.65 -9.39
N GLU A 221 7.60 10.96 -9.31
CA GLU A 221 8.55 11.85 -8.64
C GLU A 221 8.60 11.59 -7.13
N LEU A 222 7.45 11.30 -6.49
CA LEU A 222 7.39 10.92 -5.08
C LEU A 222 8.23 9.67 -4.79
N LEU A 223 8.14 8.65 -5.62
CA LEU A 223 8.91 7.42 -5.47
C LEU A 223 10.42 7.63 -5.67
N ASN A 224 10.81 8.60 -6.46
CA ASN A 224 12.21 8.96 -6.66
C ASN A 224 12.73 9.96 -5.61
N ALA A 225 11.83 10.52 -4.81
CA ALA A 225 12.18 11.50 -3.79
C ALA A 225 12.78 10.84 -2.54
N LYS A 226 13.51 11.65 -1.78
CA LYS A 226 14.03 11.29 -0.46
C LYS A 226 13.57 12.31 0.57
N ALA A 227 13.07 11.82 1.69
CA ALA A 227 12.66 12.65 2.82
C ALA A 227 13.30 12.15 4.11
N SER A 228 13.50 13.03 5.08
CA SER A 228 13.82 12.61 6.44
C SER A 228 12.53 12.35 7.23
N VAL A 229 12.63 11.68 8.36
CA VAL A 229 11.47 11.48 9.27
C VAL A 229 10.83 12.81 9.66
N PRO A 230 11.59 13.88 10.04
CA PRO A 230 11.01 15.18 10.31
C PRO A 230 10.32 15.81 9.09
N ASP A 231 10.89 15.66 7.87
CA ASP A 231 10.25 16.17 6.65
C ASP A 231 8.90 15.48 6.42
N LEU A 232 8.86 14.15 6.59
CA LEU A 232 7.65 13.35 6.43
C LEU A 232 6.60 13.71 7.48
N ALA A 233 6.98 13.81 8.76
CA ALA A 233 6.07 14.20 9.84
C ALA A 233 5.52 15.62 9.60
N GLY A 234 6.36 16.57 9.20
CA GLY A 234 5.96 17.94 8.89
C GLY A 234 5.02 18.03 7.68
N ALA A 235 5.26 17.21 6.65
CA ALA A 235 4.38 17.11 5.48
C ALA A 235 3.01 16.56 5.89
N MET A 236 2.96 15.52 6.73
CA MET A 236 1.71 14.97 7.26
C MET A 236 0.94 15.99 8.10
N VAL A 237 1.60 16.73 9.00
CA VAL A 237 0.97 17.83 9.77
C VAL A 237 0.32 18.84 8.83
N SER A 238 1.02 19.23 7.78
CA SER A 238 0.54 20.24 6.83
C SER A 238 -0.66 19.73 6.02
N VAL A 239 -0.64 18.48 5.57
CA VAL A 239 -1.76 17.85 4.86
C VAL A 239 -2.99 17.71 5.76
N LEU A 240 -2.81 17.15 6.96
CA LEU A 240 -3.90 16.87 7.89
C LEU A 240 -4.55 18.16 8.42
N SER A 241 -3.74 19.21 8.65
CA SER A 241 -4.25 20.51 9.08
C SER A 241 -5.06 21.20 7.98
N ARG A 242 -4.62 21.14 6.72
CA ARG A 242 -5.36 21.71 5.58
C ARG A 242 -6.70 21.01 5.33
N ASN A 243 -6.71 19.71 5.47
CA ASN A 243 -7.89 18.89 5.17
C ASN A 243 -8.83 18.77 6.38
N HIS A 244 -8.48 19.36 7.54
CA HIS A 244 -9.19 19.18 8.83
C HIS A 244 -9.45 17.69 9.15
N ALA A 245 -8.51 16.82 8.76
CA ALA A 245 -8.66 15.36 8.78
C ALA A 245 -8.12 14.71 10.07
N ALA A 246 -7.50 15.46 10.97
CA ALA A 246 -6.95 14.93 12.20
C ALA A 246 -7.33 15.74 13.43
N SER A 247 -7.33 15.07 14.58
CA SER A 247 -7.50 15.71 15.89
C SER A 247 -6.27 16.56 16.26
N ALA A 248 -6.45 17.48 17.20
CA ALA A 248 -5.35 18.29 17.73
C ALA A 248 -4.26 17.43 18.39
N SER A 249 -4.61 16.28 18.99
CA SER A 249 -3.65 15.34 19.57
C SER A 249 -2.74 14.72 18.52
N VAL A 250 -3.28 14.30 17.38
CA VAL A 250 -2.51 13.74 16.26
C VAL A 250 -1.54 14.77 15.69
N THR A 251 -1.99 15.99 15.42
CA THR A 251 -1.12 17.06 14.91
C THR A 251 -0.02 17.45 15.90
N SER A 252 -0.34 17.50 17.19
CA SER A 252 0.65 17.74 18.24
C SER A 252 1.66 16.62 18.36
N ALA A 253 1.23 15.35 18.24
CA ALA A 253 2.12 14.20 18.26
C ALA A 253 3.08 14.18 17.07
N LEU A 254 2.58 14.43 15.85
CA LEU A 254 3.41 14.55 14.65
C LEU A 254 4.43 15.68 14.77
N THR A 255 4.03 16.81 15.35
CA THR A 255 4.93 17.95 15.61
C THR A 255 6.01 17.59 16.65
N ALA A 256 5.63 16.84 17.70
CA ALA A 256 6.58 16.35 18.69
C ALA A 256 7.61 15.37 18.06
N ILE A 257 7.16 14.45 17.21
CA ILE A 257 8.02 13.52 16.48
C ILE A 257 8.93 14.29 15.52
N GLN A 258 8.40 15.29 14.80
CA GLN A 258 9.18 16.16 13.92
C GLN A 258 10.31 16.86 14.67
N ALA A 259 10.01 17.38 15.86
CA ALA A 259 11.00 18.08 16.70
C ALA A 259 12.04 17.12 17.28
N ALA A 260 11.62 15.92 17.71
CA ALA A 260 12.49 14.90 18.28
C ALA A 260 13.47 14.35 17.22
N ALA A 261 13.01 14.11 16.01
CA ALA A 261 13.80 13.52 14.93
C ALA A 261 14.70 14.52 14.18
N SER A 262 14.98 15.70 14.74
CA SER A 262 15.74 16.76 14.08
C SER A 262 17.13 16.28 13.60
N GLY A 263 17.41 16.39 12.29
CA GLY A 263 18.71 16.01 11.70
C GLY A 263 18.81 14.56 11.18
N GLY A 264 17.69 13.85 11.07
CA GLY A 264 17.64 12.45 10.61
C GLY A 264 18.12 12.20 9.18
N ALA A 265 18.59 10.98 8.90
CA ALA A 265 18.98 10.54 7.56
C ALA A 265 17.79 10.62 6.58
N LYS A 266 18.09 10.94 5.31
CA LYS A 266 17.10 10.92 4.25
C LYS A 266 16.91 9.49 3.74
N ILE A 267 15.67 9.00 3.78
CA ILE A 267 15.24 7.70 3.29
C ILE A 267 14.64 7.82 1.88
N ALA A 268 14.71 6.76 1.10
CA ALA A 268 13.98 6.65 -0.16
C ALA A 268 12.48 6.50 0.13
N LEU A 269 11.63 7.23 -0.61
CA LEU A 269 10.18 7.08 -0.49
C LEU A 269 9.65 5.92 -1.34
N GLY A 270 10.27 5.60 -2.47
CA GLY A 270 9.94 4.42 -3.27
C GLY A 270 10.84 3.25 -2.94
N ASP A 271 10.25 2.07 -2.82
CA ASP A 271 10.97 0.83 -2.57
C ASP A 271 11.53 0.25 -3.88
N GLY A 272 12.82 -0.04 -3.89
CA GLY A 272 13.54 -0.73 -4.97
C GLY A 272 13.95 -2.16 -4.58
N GLY A 273 13.29 -2.73 -3.57
CA GLY A 273 13.57 -4.05 -3.04
C GLY A 273 14.77 -4.08 -2.07
N THR A 274 15.29 -5.27 -1.80
CA THR A 274 16.36 -5.48 -0.81
C THR A 274 17.64 -4.68 -1.07
N ALA A 275 17.92 -4.34 -2.33
CA ALA A 275 19.11 -3.57 -2.70
C ALA A 275 18.93 -2.05 -2.50
N ALA A 276 17.70 -1.58 -2.50
CA ALA A 276 17.34 -0.17 -2.36
C ALA A 276 16.01 -0.03 -1.58
N PRO A 277 16.00 -0.35 -0.28
CA PRO A 277 14.78 -0.36 0.52
C PRO A 277 14.17 1.04 0.62
N GLY A 278 12.86 1.12 0.59
CA GLY A 278 12.09 2.35 0.66
C GLY A 278 10.77 2.20 1.39
N LEU A 279 10.05 3.30 1.54
CA LEU A 279 8.81 3.37 2.31
C LEU A 279 7.62 2.70 1.58
N LEU A 280 7.53 2.88 0.26
CA LEU A 280 6.34 2.58 -0.54
C LEU A 280 6.67 1.62 -1.69
N ALA A 281 5.98 0.49 -1.76
CA ALA A 281 5.96 -0.39 -2.93
C ALA A 281 4.65 -0.16 -3.71
N ILE A 282 4.74 0.40 -4.94
CA ILE A 282 3.57 0.70 -5.76
C ILE A 282 3.45 -0.29 -6.92
N GLY A 283 2.39 -1.12 -6.84
CA GLY A 283 2.05 -2.17 -7.80
C GLY A 283 0.99 -1.73 -8.81
N LEU A 284 1.23 -0.65 -9.56
CA LEU A 284 0.31 -0.08 -10.54
C LEU A 284 0.99 0.10 -11.89
N ALA A 285 0.28 -0.22 -12.97
CA ALA A 285 0.71 0.10 -14.32
C ALA A 285 0.72 1.62 -14.57
N ASP A 286 -0.28 2.32 -14.05
CA ASP A 286 -0.35 3.78 -14.00
C ASP A 286 -0.19 4.23 -12.55
N ARG A 287 1.02 4.59 -12.18
CA ARG A 287 1.36 4.97 -10.79
C ARG A 287 0.61 6.20 -10.30
N GLN A 288 0.15 7.07 -11.21
CA GLN A 288 -0.62 8.25 -10.83
C GLN A 288 -1.97 7.89 -10.19
N ALA A 289 -2.53 6.71 -10.49
CA ALA A 289 -3.73 6.21 -9.81
C ALA A 289 -3.53 6.02 -8.29
N ALA A 290 -2.29 5.82 -7.82
CA ALA A 290 -2.00 5.78 -6.38
C ALA A 290 -2.19 7.11 -5.66
N ALA A 291 -2.36 8.23 -6.37
CA ALA A 291 -2.57 9.53 -5.73
C ALA A 291 -3.84 9.57 -4.86
N SER A 292 -4.87 8.79 -5.21
CA SER A 292 -6.11 8.67 -4.42
C SER A 292 -5.98 7.71 -3.22
N ALA A 293 -4.98 6.83 -3.23
CA ALA A 293 -4.73 5.90 -2.13
C ALA A 293 -4.19 6.63 -0.90
N ALA A 294 -4.46 6.08 0.27
CA ALA A 294 -3.96 6.60 1.53
C ALA A 294 -3.03 5.62 2.23
N ILE A 295 -2.14 6.14 3.06
CA ILE A 295 -1.25 5.38 3.94
C ILE A 295 -1.51 5.77 5.39
N SER A 296 -1.31 4.84 6.33
CA SER A 296 -1.38 5.13 7.76
C SER A 296 -0.23 6.04 8.18
N ALA A 297 -0.53 7.10 8.94
CA ALA A 297 0.48 8.03 9.43
C ALA A 297 1.48 7.34 10.35
N LEU A 298 1.01 6.42 11.20
CA LEU A 298 1.87 5.68 12.12
C LEU A 298 2.76 4.68 11.38
N ASP A 299 2.19 3.86 10.49
CA ASP A 299 2.97 2.87 9.72
C ASP A 299 4.07 3.56 8.92
N ALA A 300 3.74 4.68 8.28
CA ALA A 300 4.72 5.45 7.52
C ALA A 300 5.85 6.01 8.41
N LEU A 301 5.55 6.46 9.64
CA LEU A 301 6.56 6.95 10.57
C LEU A 301 7.45 5.84 11.10
N ILE A 302 6.88 4.68 11.45
CA ILE A 302 7.66 3.53 11.95
C ILE A 302 8.60 3.05 10.84
N VAL A 303 8.08 2.77 9.65
CA VAL A 303 8.89 2.33 8.50
C VAL A 303 9.97 3.36 8.15
N ALA A 304 9.62 4.65 8.18
CA ALA A 304 10.59 5.72 7.92
C ALA A 304 11.69 5.79 9.00
N ALA A 305 11.33 5.62 10.27
CA ALA A 305 12.30 5.60 11.37
C ALA A 305 13.24 4.39 11.28
N GLU A 306 12.71 3.22 10.95
CA GLU A 306 13.50 2.01 10.73
C GLU A 306 14.47 2.15 9.54
N LEU A 307 13.99 2.67 8.41
CA LEU A 307 14.83 2.98 7.25
C LEU A 307 15.93 3.99 7.57
N ALA A 308 15.60 5.02 8.36
CA ALA A 308 16.56 6.05 8.77
C ALA A 308 17.61 5.52 9.74
N HIS A 309 17.23 4.59 10.63
CA HIS A 309 18.16 3.93 11.56
C HIS A 309 19.11 2.98 10.83
N GLY A 310 18.62 2.32 9.78
CA GLY A 310 19.39 1.36 8.98
C GLY A 310 19.77 0.11 9.77
N THR A 311 20.85 -0.54 9.36
CA THR A 311 21.32 -1.82 9.94
C THR A 311 22.16 -1.68 11.22
N SER A 312 22.25 -0.49 11.80
CA SER A 312 22.97 -0.25 13.05
C SER A 312 22.32 -1.01 14.21
N ALA A 313 23.13 -1.38 15.21
CA ALA A 313 22.57 -2.01 16.40
C ALA A 313 21.77 -0.99 17.23
N LEU A 314 20.52 -1.32 17.47
CA LEU A 314 19.59 -0.56 18.28
C LEU A 314 19.62 -1.08 19.72
N ASP A 315 19.84 -0.22 20.69
CA ASP A 315 19.71 -0.58 22.10
C ASP A 315 18.25 -0.52 22.54
N LEU A 316 17.71 -1.67 22.90
CA LEU A 316 16.31 -1.82 23.31
C LEU A 316 16.13 -1.78 24.84
N GLY A 317 17.20 -1.57 25.60
CA GLY A 317 17.14 -1.55 27.06
C GLY A 317 16.16 -0.54 27.64
N ALA A 318 15.97 0.61 26.98
CA ALA A 318 14.98 1.62 27.36
C ALA A 318 13.53 1.23 26.98
N ALA A 319 13.35 0.42 25.94
CA ALA A 319 12.05 -0.09 25.51
C ALA A 319 11.56 -1.25 26.37
N LEU A 320 12.49 -1.99 26.94
CA LEU A 320 12.23 -3.08 27.88
C LEU A 320 12.03 -2.48 29.27
N ASN A 321 10.82 -2.08 29.61
CA ASN A 321 10.53 -1.53 30.92
C ASN A 321 10.84 -2.58 32.02
N PRO A 322 11.80 -2.32 32.94
CA PRO A 322 12.10 -3.23 34.05
C PRO A 322 10.88 -3.55 34.92
N SER A 323 9.87 -2.68 34.90
CA SER A 323 8.61 -2.89 35.63
C SER A 323 7.77 -4.06 35.09
N ALA A 324 7.95 -4.46 33.84
CA ALA A 324 7.30 -5.67 33.28
C ALA A 324 7.89 -6.95 33.87
N MET A 325 9.11 -6.88 34.40
CA MET A 325 9.81 -7.97 35.09
C MET A 325 9.63 -7.90 36.63
N ALA A 326 8.86 -6.94 37.13
CA ALA A 326 8.68 -6.68 38.57
C ALA A 326 7.97 -7.80 39.36
N GLY A 327 7.50 -8.86 38.69
CA GLY A 327 7.02 -10.10 39.33
C GLY A 327 8.12 -11.07 39.72
N MET A 328 9.37 -10.84 39.28
CA MET A 328 10.48 -11.74 39.60
C MET A 328 11.18 -11.31 40.92
N THR A 329 11.18 -12.21 41.85
CA THR A 329 11.84 -12.00 43.18
C THR A 329 13.36 -12.15 43.15
N LEU A 330 13.92 -12.46 41.99
CA LEU A 330 15.35 -12.68 41.79
C LEU A 330 16.04 -11.49 41.10
N PRO A 331 17.29 -11.18 41.40
CA PRO A 331 18.05 -10.16 40.70
C PRO A 331 18.31 -10.58 39.25
N VAL A 332 17.54 -10.04 38.35
CA VAL A 332 17.63 -10.29 36.90
C VAL A 332 18.11 -9.02 36.21
N SER A 333 19.13 -9.14 35.35
CA SER A 333 19.48 -8.10 34.38
C SER A 333 19.31 -8.62 32.98
N LEU A 334 18.71 -7.79 32.13
CA LEU A 334 18.45 -8.09 30.70
C LEU A 334 19.07 -7.01 29.84
N THR A 335 19.98 -7.40 28.97
CA THR A 335 20.47 -6.56 27.88
C THR A 335 19.78 -6.99 26.59
N ALA A 336 19.20 -6.05 25.86
CA ALA A 336 18.55 -6.34 24.59
C ALA A 336 19.04 -5.38 23.51
N LYS A 337 19.41 -5.94 22.37
CA LYS A 337 19.83 -5.20 21.18
C LYS A 337 19.15 -5.78 19.95
N ALA A 338 18.81 -4.92 18.99
CA ALA A 338 18.28 -5.35 17.70
C ALA A 338 19.09 -4.77 16.54
N ALA A 339 19.02 -5.41 15.40
CA ALA A 339 19.49 -4.87 14.12
C ALA A 339 18.42 -5.13 13.05
N ILE A 340 18.00 -4.08 12.38
CA ILE A 340 17.00 -4.16 11.31
C ILE A 340 17.75 -4.44 10.01
N LEU A 341 17.56 -5.62 9.43
CA LEU A 341 18.20 -6.01 8.17
C LEU A 341 17.42 -5.49 6.97
N GLN A 342 16.10 -5.52 7.08
CA GLN A 342 15.18 -5.00 6.10
C GLN A 342 13.97 -4.41 6.83
N ALA A 343 13.68 -3.13 6.55
CA ALA A 343 12.47 -2.49 7.06
C ALA A 343 11.23 -3.04 6.33
N PRO A 344 10.05 -3.03 6.94
CA PRO A 344 8.81 -3.40 6.25
C PRO A 344 8.48 -2.36 5.16
N VAL A 345 7.52 -2.69 4.30
CA VAL A 345 7.09 -1.79 3.23
C VAL A 345 5.57 -1.62 3.25
N ILE A 346 5.09 -0.43 2.93
CA ILE A 346 3.67 -0.16 2.69
C ILE A 346 3.39 -0.41 1.21
N ALA A 347 2.55 -1.39 0.91
CA ALA A 347 2.15 -1.72 -0.44
C ALA A 347 0.91 -0.95 -0.85
N VAL A 348 0.91 -0.43 -2.08
CA VAL A 348 -0.22 0.29 -2.68
C VAL A 348 -0.38 -0.16 -4.12
N GLY A 349 -1.57 -0.58 -4.52
CA GLY A 349 -1.76 -0.92 -5.93
C GLY A 349 -3.00 -1.73 -6.27
N GLU A 350 -2.98 -2.27 -7.48
CA GLU A 350 -4.02 -3.14 -8.03
C GLU A 350 -3.88 -4.57 -7.51
N ALA A 351 -5.02 -5.25 -7.46
CA ALA A 351 -5.07 -6.68 -7.16
C ALA A 351 -4.59 -7.56 -8.33
N GLY A 352 -4.25 -8.81 -8.01
CA GLY A 352 -3.98 -9.86 -8.97
C GLY A 352 -2.53 -9.96 -9.43
N MET A 353 -2.28 -10.81 -10.41
CA MET A 353 -0.96 -11.08 -10.97
C MET A 353 -0.71 -10.27 -12.24
N ASP A 354 0.54 -9.99 -12.55
CA ASP A 354 0.97 -9.43 -13.82
C ASP A 354 1.12 -10.53 -14.90
N GLY A 355 1.53 -10.14 -16.10
CA GLY A 355 1.71 -11.06 -17.22
C GLY A 355 2.86 -12.08 -17.01
N SER A 356 3.73 -11.88 -16.04
CA SER A 356 4.82 -12.80 -15.67
C SER A 356 4.41 -13.80 -14.59
N GLY A 357 3.20 -13.65 -14.00
CA GLY A 357 2.72 -14.44 -12.88
C GLY A 357 3.18 -13.94 -11.52
N ALA A 358 3.80 -12.76 -11.44
CA ALA A 358 4.12 -12.10 -10.19
C ALA A 358 2.93 -11.30 -9.66
N TRP A 359 2.78 -11.21 -8.34
CA TRP A 359 1.77 -10.37 -7.72
C TRP A 359 2.05 -8.90 -8.00
N ARG A 360 1.05 -8.15 -8.48
CA ARG A 360 1.18 -6.73 -8.77
C ARG A 360 1.50 -5.92 -7.51
N THR A 361 0.79 -6.22 -6.44
CA THR A 361 0.91 -5.51 -5.17
C THR A 361 1.22 -6.49 -4.06
N SER A 362 2.42 -6.37 -3.49
CA SER A 362 2.89 -7.20 -2.40
C SER A 362 3.62 -6.37 -1.35
N ALA A 363 3.46 -6.75 -0.09
CA ALA A 363 4.19 -6.21 1.03
C ALA A 363 5.05 -7.29 1.68
N HIS A 364 6.12 -6.88 2.32
CA HIS A 364 6.90 -7.73 3.20
C HIS A 364 6.99 -7.11 4.60
N ALA A 365 7.09 -7.98 5.60
CA ALA A 365 7.35 -7.61 6.98
C ALA A 365 8.84 -7.28 7.18
N ALA A 366 9.19 -6.73 8.33
CA ALA A 366 10.60 -6.50 8.66
C ALA A 366 11.38 -7.81 8.83
N GLN A 367 12.66 -7.77 8.48
CA GLN A 367 13.64 -8.77 8.89
C GLN A 367 14.55 -8.16 9.97
N VAL A 368 14.54 -8.77 11.14
CA VAL A 368 15.23 -8.23 12.31
C VAL A 368 16.02 -9.32 13.01
N ARG A 369 17.19 -8.95 13.53
CA ARG A 369 17.98 -9.75 14.46
C ARG A 369 17.89 -9.15 15.85
N VAL A 370 17.68 -10.00 16.83
CA VAL A 370 17.63 -9.59 18.24
C VAL A 370 18.64 -10.42 19.03
N TYR A 371 19.45 -9.74 19.80
CA TYR A 371 20.31 -10.33 20.81
C TYR A 371 19.77 -9.98 22.18
N LEU A 372 19.56 -11.00 22.99
CA LEU A 372 19.17 -10.88 24.39
C LEU A 372 20.23 -11.54 25.24
N ASP A 373 20.64 -10.86 26.31
CA ASP A 373 21.55 -11.40 27.31
C ASP A 373 20.85 -11.32 28.67
N LEU A 374 20.43 -12.48 29.14
CA LEU A 374 19.73 -12.64 30.42
C LEU A 374 20.72 -13.12 31.47
N ASN A 375 21.00 -12.25 32.44
CA ASN A 375 21.85 -12.56 33.58
C ASN A 375 21.00 -12.68 34.83
N LEU A 376 21.09 -13.83 35.50
CA LEU A 376 20.40 -14.15 36.75
C LEU A 376 21.35 -14.71 37.79
N THR A 377 21.29 -14.19 38.99
CA THR A 377 22.05 -14.74 40.12
C THR A 377 21.11 -15.37 41.13
N ILE A 378 21.25 -16.69 41.33
CA ILE A 378 20.56 -17.43 42.38
C ILE A 378 21.52 -17.53 43.56
N PRO A 379 21.26 -16.85 44.70
CA PRO A 379 22.18 -16.83 45.84
C PRO A 379 22.52 -18.23 46.30
N LEU A 380 23.81 -18.50 46.50
CA LEU A 380 24.41 -19.76 46.97
C LEU A 380 24.27 -20.97 46.03
N LEU A 381 23.57 -20.83 44.87
CA LEU A 381 23.31 -21.95 43.96
C LEU A 381 24.00 -21.80 42.61
N ALA A 382 23.74 -20.72 41.90
CA ALA A 382 24.21 -20.57 40.53
C ALA A 382 24.22 -19.11 40.06
N THR A 383 25.12 -18.79 39.12
CA THR A 383 24.95 -17.67 38.17
C THR A 383 24.57 -18.22 36.82
N ILE A 384 23.55 -17.66 36.23
CA ILE A 384 23.03 -18.03 34.93
C ILE A 384 23.31 -16.87 33.98
N ASP A 385 23.87 -17.19 32.82
CA ASP A 385 24.13 -16.25 31.72
C ASP A 385 23.60 -16.88 30.44
N LEU A 386 22.55 -16.27 29.85
CA LEU A 386 21.84 -16.84 28.72
C LEU A 386 21.93 -15.92 27.51
N PRO A 387 22.96 -16.05 26.67
CA PRO A 387 23.11 -15.31 25.44
C PRO A 387 22.18 -15.92 24.36
N LEU A 388 21.08 -15.26 24.09
CA LEU A 388 20.06 -15.67 23.14
C LEU A 388 20.12 -14.78 21.88
N TYR A 389 20.15 -15.41 20.73
CA TYR A 389 19.99 -14.76 19.45
C TYR A 389 18.69 -15.22 18.80
N VAL A 390 17.93 -14.27 18.26
CA VAL A 390 16.70 -14.52 17.52
C VAL A 390 16.78 -13.77 16.19
N GLU A 391 16.50 -14.46 15.09
CA GLU A 391 16.36 -13.85 13.77
C GLU A 391 14.94 -14.11 13.27
N GLY A 392 14.23 -13.02 12.96
CA GLY A 392 12.95 -13.06 12.27
C GLY A 392 13.17 -12.80 10.78
N ALA A 393 12.70 -13.72 9.93
CA ALA A 393 12.70 -13.52 8.49
C ALA A 393 11.40 -12.85 8.03
N ASN A 394 11.42 -12.28 6.80
CA ASN A 394 10.28 -11.56 6.25
C ASN A 394 9.08 -12.49 6.02
N GLY A 395 7.91 -12.09 6.55
CA GLY A 395 6.64 -12.53 6.02
C GLY A 395 6.33 -11.77 4.73
N THR A 396 5.54 -12.37 3.85
CA THR A 396 5.08 -11.71 2.62
C THR A 396 3.58 -11.88 2.45
N ALA A 397 2.91 -10.82 1.97
CA ALA A 397 1.50 -10.87 1.61
C ALA A 397 1.26 -10.16 0.28
N ALA A 398 0.22 -10.58 -0.43
CA ALA A 398 -0.14 -10.04 -1.73
C ALA A 398 -1.63 -9.71 -1.80
N LEU A 399 -1.97 -8.63 -2.47
CA LEU A 399 -3.34 -8.24 -2.79
C LEU A 399 -3.84 -9.11 -3.95
N THR A 400 -4.76 -10.02 -3.65
CA THR A 400 -5.23 -10.99 -4.64
C THR A 400 -6.48 -10.55 -5.37
N GLN A 401 -7.38 -9.82 -4.68
CA GLN A 401 -8.65 -9.37 -5.24
C GLN A 401 -9.11 -8.07 -4.58
N THR A 402 -9.76 -7.23 -5.35
CA THR A 402 -10.56 -6.08 -4.89
C THR A 402 -11.95 -6.20 -5.49
N GLN A 403 -12.96 -5.83 -4.73
CA GLN A 403 -14.35 -5.78 -5.20
C GLN A 403 -15.00 -4.53 -4.65
N CYS A 404 -15.33 -3.63 -5.53
CA CYS A 404 -15.99 -2.38 -5.20
C CYS A 404 -17.50 -2.53 -5.12
N ALA A 405 -18.13 -1.76 -4.24
CA ALA A 405 -19.57 -1.71 -4.04
C ALA A 405 -20.03 -0.26 -3.87
N ALA A 406 -21.34 -0.06 -3.73
CA ALA A 406 -21.94 1.27 -3.57
C ALA A 406 -21.53 1.99 -2.27
N SER A 407 -21.05 1.27 -1.27
CA SER A 407 -20.51 1.83 -0.04
C SER A 407 -19.14 1.23 0.28
N LYS A 408 -18.31 1.97 1.00
CA LYS A 408 -17.00 1.49 1.44
C LYS A 408 -17.10 0.23 2.30
N ALA A 409 -18.04 0.19 3.23
CA ALA A 409 -18.26 -0.97 4.10
C ALA A 409 -18.72 -2.25 3.35
N ALA A 410 -19.32 -2.10 2.15
CA ALA A 410 -19.68 -3.23 1.31
C ALA A 410 -18.61 -3.58 0.26
N SER A 411 -17.61 -2.72 0.08
CA SER A 411 -16.46 -2.99 -0.78
C SER A 411 -15.47 -3.88 -0.04
N THR A 412 -14.77 -4.76 -0.74
CA THR A 412 -13.84 -5.71 -0.10
C THR A 412 -12.49 -5.74 -0.78
N SER A 413 -11.44 -5.94 0.00
CA SER A 413 -10.11 -6.31 -0.47
C SER A 413 -9.71 -7.66 0.13
N THR A 414 -9.11 -8.52 -0.70
CA THR A 414 -8.65 -9.83 -0.29
C THR A 414 -7.13 -9.86 -0.35
N ILE A 415 -6.50 -10.06 0.79
CA ILE A 415 -5.06 -10.11 0.93
C ILE A 415 -4.67 -11.54 1.35
N ARG A 416 -3.75 -12.13 0.60
CA ARG A 416 -3.24 -13.46 0.89
C ARG A 416 -1.86 -13.36 1.51
N VAL A 417 -1.72 -13.88 2.71
CA VAL A 417 -0.42 -14.10 3.34
C VAL A 417 0.22 -15.30 2.62
N MET A 418 1.31 -15.03 1.91
CA MET A 418 2.00 -16.02 1.08
C MET A 418 2.99 -16.83 1.89
N GLN A 419 3.67 -16.15 2.81
CA GLN A 419 4.67 -16.72 3.69
C GLN A 419 4.61 -15.99 5.02
N THR A 420 4.49 -16.75 6.11
CA THR A 420 4.65 -16.20 7.45
C THR A 420 6.15 -16.06 7.75
N GLY A 421 6.51 -15.07 8.56
CA GLY A 421 7.89 -14.91 8.99
C GLY A 421 8.41 -16.17 9.67
N VAL A 422 9.56 -16.63 9.22
CA VAL A 422 10.29 -17.74 9.87
C VAL A 422 11.16 -17.16 10.95
N ALA A 423 11.14 -17.75 12.15
CA ALA A 423 12.09 -17.38 13.17
C ALA A 423 13.07 -18.51 13.42
N SER A 424 14.30 -18.14 13.60
CA SER A 424 15.32 -19.01 14.19
C SER A 424 15.82 -18.42 15.49
N ALA A 425 16.10 -19.26 16.45
CA ALA A 425 16.73 -18.84 17.69
C ALA A 425 17.87 -19.78 18.04
N CYS A 426 18.88 -19.22 18.68
CA CYS A 426 19.97 -20.01 19.19
C CYS A 426 20.52 -19.46 20.51
N ILE A 427 21.02 -20.37 21.33
CA ILE A 427 21.83 -20.05 22.50
C ILE A 427 23.27 -20.47 22.19
N GLY A 428 24.18 -19.52 22.20
CA GLY A 428 25.58 -19.79 21.81
C GLY A 428 26.55 -18.70 22.25
N GLY A 429 27.80 -19.06 22.44
CA GLY A 429 28.85 -18.11 22.79
C GLY A 429 29.14 -17.06 21.72
N ASP A 430 28.71 -17.33 20.49
CA ASP A 430 28.80 -16.43 19.33
C ASP A 430 27.52 -15.63 19.07
N ALA A 431 26.48 -15.73 19.92
CA ALA A 431 25.17 -15.08 19.73
C ALA A 431 25.30 -13.56 19.57
N ALA A 432 26.07 -12.88 20.41
CA ALA A 432 26.27 -11.43 20.32
C ALA A 432 26.92 -10.99 19.00
N SER A 433 27.86 -11.76 18.49
CA SER A 433 28.57 -11.43 17.24
C SER A 433 27.69 -11.57 15.99
N LYS A 434 26.59 -12.33 16.07
CA LYS A 434 25.68 -12.54 14.97
C LYS A 434 24.79 -11.33 14.68
N LEU A 435 24.59 -10.47 15.65
CA LEU A 435 23.75 -9.27 15.49
C LEU A 435 24.19 -8.40 14.32
N THR A 436 25.50 -8.20 14.17
CA THR A 436 26.09 -7.31 13.16
C THR A 436 26.85 -8.05 12.04
N ASN A 437 26.88 -9.39 12.08
CA ASN A 437 27.59 -10.16 11.07
C ASN A 437 26.77 -10.21 9.76
N SER A 438 27.40 -9.87 8.64
CA SER A 438 26.77 -9.89 7.31
C SER A 438 26.57 -11.30 6.74
N THR A 439 27.25 -12.31 7.27
CA THR A 439 27.07 -13.69 6.83
C THR A 439 25.86 -14.33 7.49
N ASN A 440 24.93 -14.78 6.67
CA ASN A 440 23.63 -15.33 7.03
C ASN A 440 23.76 -16.70 7.73
N VAL A 441 24.16 -16.73 8.99
CA VAL A 441 24.18 -17.97 9.77
C VAL A 441 23.20 -17.84 10.92
N ALA A 442 21.97 -18.31 10.65
CA ALA A 442 20.88 -18.37 11.64
C ALA A 442 21.13 -19.37 12.80
N GLN A 443 22.34 -19.86 12.93
CA GLN A 443 22.71 -20.87 13.88
C GLN A 443 23.95 -20.46 14.68
N CYS A 444 23.91 -20.67 16.00
CA CYS A 444 25.07 -20.53 16.85
C CYS A 444 26.01 -21.73 16.66
N GLN A 445 27.28 -21.42 16.40
CA GLN A 445 28.31 -22.43 16.14
C GLN A 445 29.17 -22.73 17.35
N GLN A 446 29.03 -21.95 18.42
CA GLN A 446 29.82 -22.15 19.65
C GLN A 446 28.84 -22.39 20.81
N PRO A 447 29.13 -23.36 21.67
CA PRO A 447 28.35 -23.56 22.88
C PRO A 447 28.49 -22.36 23.82
N ALA A 448 27.42 -22.02 24.53
CA ALA A 448 27.43 -20.96 25.53
C ALA A 448 27.58 -21.52 26.93
N LYS A 449 28.38 -20.88 27.75
CA LYS A 449 28.39 -21.12 29.18
C LYS A 449 27.12 -20.51 29.79
N VAL A 450 26.15 -21.37 30.11
CA VAL A 450 24.83 -20.91 30.56
C VAL A 450 24.66 -20.90 32.07
N ALA A 451 25.47 -21.62 32.79
CA ALA A 451 25.47 -21.58 34.25
C ALA A 451 26.81 -21.94 34.87
N SER A 452 27.04 -21.40 36.05
CA SER A 452 28.12 -21.81 36.96
C SER A 452 27.50 -22.27 38.28
N LEU A 453 27.72 -23.54 38.60
CA LEU A 453 27.20 -24.18 39.81
C LEU A 453 28.26 -24.31 40.87
N VAL A 454 27.86 -24.34 42.16
CA VAL A 454 28.75 -24.65 43.31
C VAL A 454 30.02 -23.81 43.31
N GLY A 455 29.88 -22.50 43.43
CA GLY A 455 31.06 -21.61 43.58
C GLY A 455 31.98 -21.55 42.36
N SER A 456 31.43 -21.72 41.15
CA SER A 456 32.12 -21.66 39.84
C SER A 456 33.01 -22.88 39.53
N LEU A 457 32.92 -23.96 40.29
CA LEU A 457 33.70 -25.19 40.02
C LEU A 457 33.10 -26.03 38.89
N VAL A 458 31.74 -26.07 38.77
CA VAL A 458 31.04 -26.79 37.71
C VAL A 458 30.42 -25.79 36.77
N GLU A 459 30.80 -25.87 35.51
CA GLU A 459 30.25 -25.01 34.47
C GLU A 459 29.33 -25.83 33.54
N VAL A 460 28.18 -25.27 33.21
CA VAL A 460 27.18 -25.84 32.30
C VAL A 460 27.23 -25.10 30.97
N TYR A 461 27.50 -25.83 29.91
CA TYR A 461 27.54 -25.31 28.55
C TYR A 461 26.34 -25.82 27.76
N ALA A 462 25.52 -24.92 27.19
CA ALA A 462 24.45 -25.24 26.27
C ALA A 462 25.01 -25.49 24.87
N GLY A 463 24.72 -26.65 24.30
CA GLY A 463 25.23 -27.10 23.00
C GLY A 463 26.13 -28.34 23.11
N THR A 464 26.91 -28.58 22.07
CA THR A 464 27.85 -29.73 22.00
C THR A 464 29.29 -29.24 21.93
N GLY A 465 30.19 -29.96 22.56
CA GLY A 465 31.63 -29.65 22.54
C GLY A 465 32.35 -30.22 21.32
N THR A 466 31.88 -31.36 20.78
CA THR A 466 32.53 -32.07 19.64
C THR A 466 31.46 -32.80 18.79
N PRO A 467 31.16 -32.34 17.56
CA PRO A 467 31.57 -31.06 16.98
C PRO A 467 30.97 -29.88 17.76
N SER A 468 31.69 -28.74 17.76
CA SER A 468 31.24 -27.55 18.48
C SER A 468 29.96 -26.98 17.86
N SER A 469 28.93 -26.80 18.66
CA SER A 469 27.64 -26.24 18.23
C SER A 469 26.88 -25.69 19.44
N GLY A 470 26.21 -24.55 19.26
CA GLY A 470 25.23 -24.05 20.22
C GLY A 470 23.90 -24.79 20.13
N LEU A 471 22.91 -24.40 20.93
CA LEU A 471 21.54 -24.86 20.79
C LEU A 471 20.85 -24.07 19.68
N ASN A 472 20.23 -24.75 18.77
CA ASN A 472 19.58 -24.12 17.61
C ASN A 472 18.19 -24.66 17.41
N VAL A 473 17.22 -23.76 17.13
CA VAL A 473 15.83 -24.05 16.77
C VAL A 473 15.39 -23.13 15.65
N ALA A 474 14.61 -23.66 14.72
CA ALA A 474 13.98 -22.86 13.69
C ALA A 474 12.48 -23.25 13.59
N LEU A 475 11.61 -22.25 13.48
CA LEU A 475 10.20 -22.42 13.15
C LEU A 475 10.07 -22.42 11.64
N GLN A 476 9.18 -23.28 11.13
CA GLN A 476 8.88 -23.32 9.71
C GLN A 476 7.71 -22.39 9.38
N SER A 477 7.74 -21.83 8.16
CA SER A 477 6.62 -21.07 7.63
C SER A 477 5.37 -21.97 7.52
N GLN A 478 4.22 -21.40 7.84
CA GLN A 478 2.94 -22.11 7.70
C GLN A 478 2.31 -21.90 6.31
N ALA A 479 1.23 -22.65 6.04
CA ALA A 479 0.50 -22.58 4.80
C ALA A 479 -0.08 -21.18 4.55
N PRO A 480 -0.21 -20.76 3.27
CA PRO A 480 -0.80 -19.48 2.92
C PRO A 480 -2.22 -19.32 3.46
N GLU A 481 -2.54 -18.15 4.01
CA GLU A 481 -3.86 -17.79 4.52
C GLU A 481 -4.44 -16.60 3.75
N THR A 482 -5.76 -16.56 3.65
CA THR A 482 -6.48 -15.50 2.94
C THR A 482 -7.32 -14.71 3.91
N LEU A 483 -7.10 -13.40 3.96
CA LEU A 483 -7.79 -12.45 4.82
C LEU A 483 -8.66 -11.54 3.96
N MET A 484 -9.87 -11.27 4.43
CA MET A 484 -10.81 -10.37 3.76
C MET A 484 -11.07 -9.15 4.64
N PHE A 485 -10.96 -7.98 4.04
CA PHE A 485 -11.16 -6.69 4.68
C PHE A 485 -12.28 -5.95 3.98
N ASN A 486 -13.08 -5.18 4.72
CA ASN A 486 -14.01 -4.24 4.12
C ASN A 486 -13.26 -2.95 3.69
N GLY A 487 -13.93 -2.05 2.98
CA GLY A 487 -13.30 -0.80 2.51
C GLY A 487 -13.52 0.39 3.45
N ALA A 488 -14.17 0.21 4.60
CA ALA A 488 -14.27 1.24 5.64
C ALA A 488 -12.96 1.29 6.42
N ALA A 489 -12.55 2.45 6.88
CA ALA A 489 -11.35 2.60 7.68
C ALA A 489 -11.72 3.01 9.11
N GLY A 490 -10.98 2.49 10.09
CA GLY A 490 -11.17 2.79 11.52
C GLY A 490 -12.20 1.89 12.20
N ASP A 491 -12.61 0.83 11.57
CA ASP A 491 -13.43 -0.21 12.20
C ASP A 491 -12.56 -1.39 12.70
N GLY A 492 -13.19 -2.32 13.38
CA GLY A 492 -12.45 -3.42 14.04
C GLY A 492 -11.86 -4.45 13.10
N ASP A 493 -12.10 -4.36 11.78
CA ASP A 493 -11.65 -5.33 10.81
C ASP A 493 -10.42 -4.87 10.02
N ASP A 494 -10.01 -3.63 10.15
CA ASP A 494 -8.82 -3.08 9.47
C ASP A 494 -7.53 -3.87 9.75
N THR A 495 -7.46 -4.56 10.89
CA THR A 495 -6.30 -5.34 11.28
C THR A 495 -6.71 -6.78 11.57
N GLN A 496 -6.26 -7.71 10.73
CA GLN A 496 -6.50 -9.13 10.90
C GLN A 496 -5.17 -9.89 11.00
N GLY A 497 -5.12 -10.88 11.89
CA GLY A 497 -3.97 -11.77 12.04
C GLY A 497 -4.29 -13.13 11.46
N GLY A 498 -3.44 -13.59 10.56
CA GLY A 498 -3.43 -14.94 10.07
C GLY A 498 -2.43 -15.78 10.85
N ASN A 499 -2.78 -17.00 11.21
CA ASN A 499 -1.91 -18.06 11.71
C ASN A 499 -1.00 -17.75 12.90
N ALA A 500 -1.39 -18.22 14.08
CA ALA A 500 -0.64 -18.04 15.32
C ALA A 500 0.38 -19.17 15.56
N ASN A 501 1.64 -18.93 15.23
CA ASN A 501 2.76 -19.62 15.87
C ASN A 501 3.33 -18.70 16.95
N ALA A 502 2.78 -18.78 18.17
CA ALA A 502 3.30 -18.00 19.29
C ALA A 502 4.76 -18.38 19.59
N LEU A 503 5.60 -17.36 19.78
CA LEU A 503 7.03 -17.52 20.04
C LEU A 503 7.36 -18.29 21.34
N GLY A 504 6.44 -18.39 22.27
CA GLY A 504 6.78 -18.99 23.55
C GLY A 504 5.64 -19.38 24.47
N SER A 505 4.41 -19.06 24.17
CA SER A 505 3.30 -19.22 25.13
C SER A 505 2.80 -20.66 25.31
N GLU A 506 3.27 -21.61 24.51
CA GLU A 506 2.96 -23.03 24.68
C GLU A 506 4.23 -23.87 24.59
N SER A 507 4.19 -25.09 25.11
CA SER A 507 5.33 -26.05 25.15
C SER A 507 5.97 -26.37 23.78
N GLY A 508 5.48 -25.75 22.69
CA GLY A 508 5.98 -25.81 21.32
C GLY A 508 6.56 -24.51 20.76
N GLY A 509 6.59 -23.42 21.53
CA GLY A 509 7.19 -22.15 21.09
C GLY A 509 8.70 -22.22 20.91
N LEU A 510 9.27 -21.21 20.21
CA LEU A 510 10.70 -21.18 19.85
C LEU A 510 11.61 -21.28 21.09
N LEU A 511 11.31 -20.47 22.12
CA LEU A 511 12.08 -20.48 23.36
C LEU A 511 11.81 -21.75 24.18
N GLY A 512 10.59 -22.24 24.22
CA GLY A 512 10.25 -23.51 24.86
C GLY A 512 10.98 -24.68 24.24
N GLN A 513 11.12 -24.71 22.92
CA GLN A 513 11.90 -25.75 22.22
C GLN A 513 13.40 -25.66 22.51
N LEU A 514 13.97 -24.45 22.65
CA LEU A 514 15.35 -24.27 23.05
C LEU A 514 15.62 -24.84 24.46
N ILE A 515 14.71 -24.53 25.41
CA ILE A 515 14.85 -24.98 26.79
C ILE A 515 14.65 -26.47 26.91
N SER A 516 13.69 -27.04 26.19
CA SER A 516 13.44 -28.49 26.21
C SER A 516 14.66 -29.30 25.73
N GLN A 517 15.57 -28.68 24.96
CA GLN A 517 16.83 -29.30 24.53
C GLN A 517 17.94 -29.18 25.58
N LEU A 518 17.87 -28.23 26.54
CA LEU A 518 18.92 -28.04 27.55
C LEU A 518 19.26 -29.32 28.28
N PRO A 519 18.31 -30.12 28.86
CA PRO A 519 18.69 -31.32 29.61
C PRO A 519 19.42 -32.37 28.78
N THR A 520 19.26 -32.38 27.48
CA THR A 520 19.78 -33.40 26.57
C THR A 520 20.98 -32.95 25.76
N ARG A 521 21.16 -31.63 25.62
CA ARG A 521 22.20 -31.02 24.80
C ARG A 521 23.03 -30.03 25.60
N VAL A 522 23.55 -30.47 26.73
CA VAL A 522 24.53 -29.76 27.53
C VAL A 522 25.77 -30.62 27.76
N TYR A 523 26.90 -30.00 27.92
CA TYR A 523 28.06 -30.63 28.48
C TYR A 523 28.55 -29.84 29.69
N LEU A 524 29.18 -30.55 30.59
CA LEU A 524 29.65 -30.03 31.88
C LEU A 524 31.15 -30.04 31.92
N THR A 525 31.71 -29.02 32.53
CA THR A 525 33.16 -29.01 32.87
C THR A 525 33.34 -28.87 34.37
N LEU A 526 34.36 -29.50 34.91
CA LEU A 526 34.82 -29.33 36.29
C LEU A 526 36.18 -28.65 36.24
N ALA A 527 36.27 -27.45 36.79
CA ALA A 527 37.50 -26.64 36.74
C ALA A 527 38.07 -26.50 35.31
N GLY A 528 37.18 -26.37 34.29
CA GLY A 528 37.55 -26.23 32.88
C GLY A 528 37.83 -27.55 32.14
N VAL A 529 37.73 -28.70 32.80
CA VAL A 529 37.94 -30.01 32.18
C VAL A 529 36.61 -30.67 31.88
N PRO A 530 36.30 -31.05 30.61
CA PRO A 530 35.06 -31.73 30.28
C PRO A 530 34.83 -33.00 31.06
N LEU A 531 33.63 -33.17 31.63
CA LEU A 531 33.24 -34.39 32.34
C LEU A 531 32.90 -35.50 31.34
N THR A 532 33.27 -36.72 31.69
CA THR A 532 32.79 -37.91 30.95
C THR A 532 31.29 -38.11 31.15
N ALA A 533 30.60 -38.84 30.24
CA ALA A 533 29.18 -39.10 30.33
C ALA A 533 28.73 -39.70 31.67
N GLY A 534 29.54 -40.59 32.24
CA GLY A 534 29.25 -41.18 33.56
C GLY A 534 29.35 -40.18 34.73
N GLN A 535 30.30 -39.25 34.66
CA GLN A 535 30.44 -38.18 35.67
C GLN A 535 29.36 -37.13 35.52
N ALA A 536 28.95 -36.82 34.29
CA ALA A 536 27.88 -35.86 33.99
C ALA A 536 26.51 -36.33 34.54
N LEU A 537 26.27 -37.64 34.63
CA LEU A 537 25.04 -38.21 35.19
C LEU A 537 24.79 -37.77 36.64
N ALA A 538 25.85 -37.56 37.44
CA ALA A 538 25.70 -37.09 38.82
C ALA A 538 25.12 -35.66 38.91
N TYR A 539 25.28 -34.86 37.88
CA TYR A 539 24.78 -33.47 37.80
C TYR A 539 23.49 -33.31 37.01
N GLN A 540 22.96 -34.39 36.45
CA GLN A 540 21.69 -34.37 35.69
C GLN A 540 20.51 -33.76 36.49
N PRO A 541 20.31 -34.06 37.78
CA PRO A 541 19.26 -33.42 38.56
C PRO A 541 19.41 -31.91 38.66
N SER A 542 20.65 -31.42 38.74
CA SER A 542 20.95 -29.98 38.80
C SER A 542 20.67 -29.28 37.45
N VAL A 543 21.00 -29.95 36.34
CA VAL A 543 20.68 -29.44 34.98
C VAL A 543 19.18 -29.42 34.75
N GLN A 544 18.45 -30.44 35.20
CA GLN A 544 16.97 -30.45 35.11
C GLN A 544 16.39 -29.32 35.96
N SER A 545 16.83 -29.14 37.17
CA SER A 545 16.40 -28.04 38.06
C SER A 545 16.72 -26.67 37.45
N LEU A 546 17.82 -26.53 36.72
CA LEU A 546 18.15 -25.32 35.95
C LEU A 546 17.14 -25.07 34.84
N ALA A 547 16.81 -26.09 34.05
CA ALA A 547 15.81 -25.99 32.99
C ALA A 547 14.42 -25.62 33.56
N ASP A 548 14.01 -26.27 34.65
CA ASP A 548 12.74 -26.00 35.34
C ASP A 548 12.66 -24.57 35.90
N THR A 549 13.83 -24.02 36.32
CA THR A 549 13.93 -22.63 36.81
C THR A 549 13.89 -21.61 35.63
N LEU A 550 14.49 -21.94 34.51
CA LEU A 550 14.55 -21.08 33.33
C LEU A 550 13.20 -21.03 32.60
N GLN A 551 12.40 -22.07 32.62
CA GLN A 551 11.16 -22.15 31.91
C GLN A 551 10.16 -21.01 32.24
N PRO A 552 9.83 -20.68 33.51
CA PRO A 552 8.96 -19.58 33.85
C PRO A 552 9.58 -18.20 33.52
N ILE A 553 10.90 -18.09 33.61
CA ILE A 553 11.62 -16.83 33.31
C ILE A 553 11.53 -16.53 31.82
N LEU A 554 11.72 -17.54 30.97
CA LEU A 554 11.64 -17.37 29.53
C LEU A 554 10.19 -17.25 29.05
N GLY A 555 9.23 -17.85 29.74
CA GLY A 555 7.79 -17.58 29.52
C GLY A 555 7.43 -16.11 29.82
N SER A 556 8.09 -15.48 30.80
CA SER A 556 7.89 -14.06 31.07
C SER A 556 8.60 -13.14 30.07
N LEU A 557 9.67 -13.60 29.41
CA LEU A 557 10.31 -12.87 28.31
C LEU A 557 9.40 -12.72 27.09
N ASP A 558 8.50 -13.66 26.84
CA ASP A 558 7.53 -13.57 25.74
C ASP A 558 6.63 -12.35 25.90
N THR A 559 6.24 -11.99 27.12
CA THR A 559 5.39 -10.81 27.39
C THR A 559 6.07 -9.49 27.01
N VAL A 560 7.38 -9.50 26.87
CA VAL A 560 8.20 -8.34 26.49
C VAL A 560 8.73 -8.46 25.07
N LEU A 561 9.24 -9.64 24.71
CA LEU A 561 9.88 -9.87 23.42
C LEU A 561 8.86 -9.88 22.27
N VAL A 562 7.70 -10.52 22.46
CA VAL A 562 6.67 -10.60 21.40
C VAL A 562 6.17 -9.21 21.01
N PRO A 563 5.72 -8.34 21.91
CA PRO A 563 5.33 -6.97 21.57
C PRO A 563 6.46 -6.17 20.92
N LEU A 564 7.69 -6.36 21.38
CA LEU A 564 8.85 -5.65 20.82
C LEU A 564 9.15 -6.07 19.38
N LEU A 565 9.18 -7.38 19.11
CA LEU A 565 9.34 -7.90 17.75
C LEU A 565 8.19 -7.45 16.84
N GLN A 566 6.98 -7.47 17.36
CA GLN A 566 5.83 -6.93 16.67
C GLN A 566 6.01 -5.46 16.33
N LEU A 567 6.45 -4.62 17.25
CA LEU A 567 6.75 -3.20 17.01
C LEU A 567 7.81 -2.97 15.95
N LEU A 568 8.83 -3.82 15.90
CA LEU A 568 9.84 -3.82 14.85
C LEU A 568 9.33 -4.41 13.53
N GLY A 569 8.02 -4.62 13.37
CA GLY A 569 7.43 -5.18 12.16
C GLY A 569 7.79 -6.64 11.90
N VAL A 570 8.40 -7.33 12.88
CA VAL A 570 8.71 -8.76 12.79
C VAL A 570 7.47 -9.56 13.13
N GLN A 571 7.02 -10.35 12.21
CA GLN A 571 5.86 -11.22 12.38
C GLN A 571 6.30 -12.68 12.40
N VAL A 572 6.68 -13.15 13.58
CA VAL A 572 7.09 -14.53 13.77
C VAL A 572 5.87 -15.40 14.03
N GLY A 573 5.59 -16.28 13.09
CA GLY A 573 4.48 -17.23 13.20
C GLY A 573 3.08 -16.63 13.14
N VAL A 574 2.95 -15.31 13.23
CA VAL A 574 1.70 -14.55 13.06
C VAL A 574 1.93 -13.52 11.98
N SER A 575 1.13 -13.52 10.93
CA SER A 575 1.16 -12.43 9.96
C SER A 575 -0.06 -11.56 10.18
N THR A 576 0.15 -10.41 10.80
CA THR A 576 -0.87 -9.38 10.96
C THR A 576 -0.84 -8.47 9.74
N VAL A 577 -1.96 -8.36 9.07
CA VAL A 577 -2.14 -7.46 7.93
C VAL A 577 -2.98 -6.29 8.39
N HIS A 578 -2.49 -5.08 8.14
CA HIS A 578 -3.23 -3.84 8.32
C HIS A 578 -3.69 -3.34 6.95
N ALA A 579 -4.99 -3.45 6.68
CA ALA A 579 -5.63 -2.87 5.50
C ALA A 579 -5.88 -1.38 5.76
N ILE A 580 -5.21 -0.51 5.02
CA ILE A 580 -5.20 0.93 5.31
C ILE A 580 -6.29 1.66 4.53
N SER A 581 -6.42 1.37 3.24
CA SER A 581 -7.44 2.00 2.40
C SER A 581 -7.82 1.16 1.20
N LEU A 582 -9.08 1.27 0.77
CA LEU A 582 -9.57 0.81 -0.51
C LEU A 582 -10.17 2.00 -1.25
N SER A 583 -9.57 2.36 -2.38
CA SER A 583 -10.06 3.39 -3.31
C SER A 583 -10.67 2.72 -4.52
N CYS A 584 -11.94 3.00 -4.76
CA CYS A 584 -12.72 2.45 -5.86
C CYS A 584 -12.95 3.50 -6.94
N SER A 585 -12.70 3.11 -8.17
CA SER A 585 -13.29 3.66 -9.41
C SER A 585 -13.20 5.18 -9.61
N ASP A 586 -12.02 5.78 -9.50
CA ASP A 586 -11.79 7.08 -10.13
C ASP A 586 -11.66 6.87 -11.65
N ALA A 587 -12.78 7.01 -12.35
CA ALA A 587 -12.81 6.80 -13.79
C ALA A 587 -12.28 8.03 -14.53
N GLN A 588 -11.38 7.79 -15.48
CA GLN A 588 -10.76 8.80 -16.34
C GLN A 588 -10.86 8.41 -17.80
N LEU A 589 -11.17 9.39 -18.65
CA LEU A 589 -11.06 9.21 -20.10
C LEU A 589 -9.58 9.06 -20.47
N VAL A 590 -9.31 8.10 -21.36
CA VAL A 590 -7.98 7.86 -21.94
C VAL A 590 -8.10 7.83 -23.46
N ASP A 591 -7.18 8.50 -24.13
CA ASP A 591 -7.12 8.59 -25.60
C ASP A 591 -6.31 7.43 -26.20
#